data_681c6904b0fc56e7f96bf10bdeeeb439
#
_entry.id   681c6904b0fc56e7f96bf10bdeeeb439
#
_cell.length_a   1.000
_cell.length_b   1.000
_cell.length_c   1.000
_cell.angle_alpha   90.00
_cell.angle_beta   90.00
_cell.angle_gamma   90.00
#
_symmetry.space_group_name_H-M   'P 1'
#
loop_
_entity.id
_entity.type
_entity.pdbx_description
1 polymer ?
#
loop_
_entity_poly.entity_id
_entity_poly.type
_entity_poly.pdbx_seq_one_letter_code
_entity_poly.pdbx_strand_id
1 'polypeptide(L)'
;MCIRDRNIPTGKDSLSMTQKYPDGTKVLSPGTVIISAAAETSDIRKVIKPAAIKDFDSEFVFINFCEGTNLTGSSFYQTLSQIGNNVIQTKDSNSIIKYFKIIQEMIHNDEILSGHDISSGGFITSILEMNFPNSTHGMELNLNGFNEDDIVKILFNESPGIVIQIKKDGVERLSKENVEFIKLGKLIEERKLKFLHNNKRIELDIDHFRDIWFKTSFLLDSEQTNMDECKSRFLNYKNQKLKYKFPNSFTGKIKKGSYKKNIIAAVIREKGINSEREMAYMLHLSGFEVKDVHMTDLVSGKENLENVNMVVFPGGFSNSDVLGSAKGWAGAFKYNEKAKKAINQFYSRSNTLSLGVCNGCQLMMELNLIDKKLNGNHPKMEHNNSKKFECTFSGIDILESNSVMLENLSGSTLGIWSAHGEGKFNLKGADVNIVAKFHYDDYPGNPNGSEKSAAAIASSDGRHLAIMPHLERS
;
A
#
# COMPACT_ATOMS: atom_id res chain seq x y z
N MET A 1 -27.71 22.15 3.22
CA MET A 1 -27.26 21.15 2.24
C MET A 1 -27.23 19.82 2.94
N CYS A 2 -28.07 18.88 2.54
CA CYS A 2 -28.18 17.62 3.28
C CYS A 2 -27.06 16.69 2.82
N ILE A 3 -26.12 16.40 3.70
CA ILE A 3 -24.95 15.52 3.43
C ILE A 3 -25.37 14.07 3.12
N ARG A 4 -26.62 13.70 3.43
CA ARG A 4 -27.15 12.35 3.27
C ARG A 4 -27.21 11.82 1.83
N ASP A 5 -27.22 12.69 0.85
CA ASP A 5 -27.43 12.30 -0.56
C ASP A 5 -26.12 12.28 -1.36
N ARG A 6 -24.95 12.42 -0.72
CA ARG A 6 -23.66 12.53 -1.39
C ARG A 6 -22.59 11.71 -0.68
N ASN A 7 -21.79 10.98 -1.44
CA ASN A 7 -20.66 10.19 -0.95
C ASN A 7 -19.44 11.08 -0.64
N ILE A 8 -19.66 12.24 -0.03
CA ILE A 8 -18.61 13.16 0.41
C ILE A 8 -18.58 13.17 1.93
N PRO A 9 -17.79 12.29 2.57
CA PRO A 9 -17.82 12.10 4.03
C PRO A 9 -17.17 13.27 4.80
N THR A 10 -16.25 13.99 4.19
CA THR A 10 -15.51 15.09 4.82
C THR A 10 -15.00 16.10 3.82
N GLY A 11 -14.69 17.28 4.31
CA GLY A 11 -14.03 18.34 3.59
C GLY A 11 -13.32 19.28 4.55
N LYS A 12 -12.35 20.03 4.06
CA LYS A 12 -11.55 20.98 4.84
C LYS A 12 -11.22 22.20 3.97
N ASP A 13 -11.32 23.39 4.54
CA ASP A 13 -10.70 24.59 3.99
C ASP A 13 -9.67 25.17 4.97
N SER A 14 -8.74 25.99 4.47
CA SER A 14 -7.61 26.54 5.23
C SER A 14 -7.54 28.07 5.13
N LEU A 15 -8.62 28.74 4.79
CA LEU A 15 -8.64 30.19 4.51
C LEU A 15 -8.12 31.06 5.66
N SER A 16 -8.26 30.62 6.91
CA SER A 16 -7.93 31.38 8.11
C SER A 16 -6.64 30.98 8.81
N MET A 17 -5.91 29.98 8.31
CA MET A 17 -4.70 29.49 8.96
C MET A 17 -3.56 30.48 8.75
N THR A 18 -2.88 30.82 9.85
CA THR A 18 -1.73 31.74 9.85
C THR A 18 -0.70 31.24 10.85
N GLN A 19 0.55 31.02 10.38
CA GLN A 19 1.70 30.79 11.25
C GLN A 19 2.39 32.14 11.55
N LYS A 20 2.57 32.44 12.82
CA LYS A 20 3.32 33.61 13.28
C LYS A 20 4.64 33.15 13.90
N TYR A 21 5.72 33.73 13.49
CA TYR A 21 7.05 33.46 14.02
C TYR A 21 7.48 34.53 15.04
N PRO A 22 8.46 34.24 15.95
CA PRO A 22 8.92 35.19 16.96
C PRO A 22 9.52 36.48 16.42
N ASP A 23 10.07 36.43 15.21
CA ASP A 23 10.62 37.59 14.47
C ASP A 23 9.56 38.52 13.87
N GLY A 24 8.27 38.21 14.07
CA GLY A 24 7.13 38.96 13.51
C GLY A 24 6.71 38.51 12.12
N THR A 25 7.42 37.60 11.48
CA THR A 25 7.05 37.01 10.18
C THR A 25 5.73 36.29 10.28
N LYS A 26 4.86 36.51 9.29
CA LYS A 26 3.57 35.80 9.17
C LYS A 26 3.54 35.03 7.85
N VAL A 27 3.23 33.74 7.93
CA VAL A 27 2.95 32.91 6.77
C VAL A 27 1.46 32.62 6.76
N LEU A 28 0.79 33.03 5.70
CA LEU A 28 -0.63 32.78 5.47
C LEU A 28 -0.79 31.47 4.72
N SER A 29 -1.75 30.66 5.13
CA SER A 29 -2.13 29.48 4.35
C SER A 29 -2.78 29.91 3.05
N PRO A 30 -2.44 29.32 1.90
CA PRO A 30 -3.20 29.56 0.68
C PRO A 30 -4.63 29.05 0.86
N GLY A 31 -5.58 29.73 0.20
CA GLY A 31 -6.98 29.30 0.19
C GLY A 31 -7.10 27.92 -0.47
N THR A 32 -7.27 26.89 0.35
CA THR A 32 -7.33 25.50 -0.11
C THR A 32 -8.61 24.83 0.35
N VAL A 33 -9.35 24.22 -0.57
CA VAL A 33 -10.51 23.37 -0.27
C VAL A 33 -10.15 21.92 -0.57
N ILE A 34 -10.27 21.08 0.44
CA ILE A 34 -10.05 19.63 0.32
C ILE A 34 -11.41 18.95 0.42
N ILE A 35 -11.75 18.17 -0.61
CA ILE A 35 -12.98 17.38 -0.66
C ILE A 35 -12.60 15.91 -0.79
N SER A 36 -13.05 15.11 0.17
CA SER A 36 -12.90 13.66 0.13
C SER A 36 -14.22 13.01 -0.27
N ALA A 37 -14.15 12.02 -1.15
CA ALA A 37 -15.31 11.24 -1.59
C ALA A 37 -14.97 9.75 -1.50
N ALA A 38 -15.98 8.93 -1.22
CA ALA A 38 -15.86 7.48 -1.19
C ALA A 38 -16.98 6.86 -2.03
N ALA A 39 -16.64 5.80 -2.75
CA ALA A 39 -17.57 5.02 -3.54
C ALA A 39 -17.20 3.54 -3.50
N GLU A 40 -18.20 2.67 -3.63
CA GLU A 40 -17.98 1.24 -3.79
C GLU A 40 -17.74 0.88 -5.26
N THR A 41 -16.85 -0.07 -5.51
CA THR A 41 -16.72 -0.70 -6.82
C THR A 41 -17.30 -2.12 -6.80
N SER A 42 -18.07 -2.46 -7.82
CA SER A 42 -18.66 -3.80 -7.95
C SER A 42 -17.65 -4.86 -8.37
N ASP A 43 -16.57 -4.46 -9.05
CA ASP A 43 -15.50 -5.34 -9.52
C ASP A 43 -14.15 -4.62 -9.47
N ILE A 44 -13.30 -4.98 -8.50
CA ILE A 44 -11.97 -4.39 -8.34
C ILE A 44 -11.05 -4.60 -9.56
N ARG A 45 -11.34 -5.58 -10.42
CA ARG A 45 -10.56 -5.81 -11.65
C ARG A 45 -10.83 -4.75 -12.71
N LYS A 46 -11.90 -3.97 -12.57
CA LYS A 46 -12.28 -2.85 -13.45
C LYS A 46 -11.69 -1.50 -13.01
N VAL A 47 -10.72 -1.53 -12.12
CA VAL A 47 -9.98 -0.34 -11.70
C VAL A 47 -8.82 -0.11 -12.66
N ILE A 48 -8.79 1.04 -13.33
CA ILE A 48 -7.64 1.43 -14.17
C ILE A 48 -6.46 1.91 -13.31
N LYS A 49 -5.26 1.66 -13.81
CA LYS A 49 -4.01 2.07 -13.16
C LYS A 49 -3.39 3.25 -13.92
N PRO A 50 -2.62 4.11 -13.25
CA PRO A 50 -1.94 5.21 -13.92
C PRO A 50 -0.79 4.76 -14.81
N ALA A 51 -0.22 3.58 -14.59
CA ALA A 51 0.91 3.08 -15.38
C ALA A 51 0.50 2.69 -16.79
N ALA A 52 1.19 3.19 -17.80
CA ALA A 52 1.00 2.79 -19.19
C ALA A 52 1.23 1.28 -19.38
N ILE A 53 0.30 0.62 -20.05
CA ILE A 53 0.36 -0.82 -20.34
C ILE A 53 1.07 -1.03 -21.69
N LYS A 54 1.96 -2.02 -21.79
CA LYS A 54 2.68 -2.34 -23.02
C LYS A 54 1.74 -2.92 -24.09
N ASP A 55 1.10 -2.02 -24.82
CA ASP A 55 0.25 -2.31 -25.97
C ASP A 55 0.53 -1.25 -27.05
N PHE A 56 1.29 -1.62 -28.08
CA PHE A 56 1.71 -0.71 -29.16
C PHE A 56 0.60 -0.41 -30.17
N ASP A 57 -0.52 -1.13 -30.12
CA ASP A 57 -1.70 -0.88 -30.95
C ASP A 57 -2.68 0.09 -30.29
N SER A 58 -2.45 0.44 -29.03
CA SER A 58 -3.23 1.41 -28.29
C SER A 58 -2.82 2.85 -28.61
N GLU A 59 -3.73 3.78 -28.34
CA GLU A 59 -3.51 5.23 -28.49
C GLU A 59 -3.66 5.95 -27.16
N PHE A 60 -2.95 7.07 -26.99
CA PHE A 60 -3.15 8.00 -25.88
C PHE A 60 -4.00 9.17 -26.35
N VAL A 61 -4.99 9.51 -25.53
CA VAL A 61 -5.84 10.69 -25.74
C VAL A 61 -5.91 11.51 -24.45
N PHE A 62 -6.06 12.82 -24.64
CA PHE A 62 -6.31 13.78 -23.55
C PHE A 62 -7.73 14.31 -23.62
N ILE A 63 -8.45 14.24 -22.51
CA ILE A 63 -9.78 14.82 -22.35
C ILE A 63 -9.66 15.97 -21.37
N ASN A 64 -9.90 17.20 -21.87
CA ASN A 64 -9.83 18.41 -21.09
C ASN A 64 -11.22 18.75 -20.50
N PHE A 65 -11.29 18.98 -19.19
CA PHE A 65 -12.49 19.44 -18.51
C PHE A 65 -12.55 20.96 -18.36
N CYS A 66 -11.55 21.65 -18.90
CA CYS A 66 -11.45 23.11 -18.87
C CYS A 66 -11.35 23.67 -20.28
N GLU A 67 -11.49 24.99 -20.38
CA GLU A 67 -11.25 25.71 -21.62
C GLU A 67 -9.82 26.26 -21.65
N GLY A 68 -9.09 25.95 -22.71
CA GLY A 68 -7.72 26.42 -22.92
C GLY A 68 -6.68 25.82 -21.97
N THR A 69 -5.52 26.45 -21.94
CA THR A 69 -4.36 26.11 -21.10
C THR A 69 -4.03 27.29 -20.20
N ASN A 70 -3.75 27.02 -18.91
CA ASN A 70 -3.49 28.09 -17.95
C ASN A 70 -2.48 27.64 -16.90
N LEU A 71 -1.54 28.52 -16.52
CA LEU A 71 -0.52 28.27 -15.51
C LEU A 71 -0.84 28.91 -14.15
N THR A 72 -1.97 29.61 -14.01
CA THR A 72 -2.35 30.25 -12.75
C THR A 72 -2.49 29.23 -11.62
N GLY A 73 -1.83 29.48 -10.49
CA GLY A 73 -1.84 28.60 -9.33
C GLY A 73 -1.03 27.31 -9.48
N SER A 74 -0.42 27.06 -10.65
CA SER A 74 0.35 25.86 -10.90
C SER A 74 1.63 25.76 -10.07
N SER A 75 2.11 24.55 -9.85
CA SER A 75 3.41 24.27 -9.24
C SER A 75 4.54 24.93 -10.04
N PHE A 76 4.42 25.03 -11.37
CA PHE A 76 5.39 25.74 -12.22
C PHE A 76 5.49 27.22 -11.83
N TYR A 77 4.38 27.94 -11.70
CA TYR A 77 4.39 29.34 -11.25
C TYR A 77 4.92 29.49 -9.82
N GLN A 78 4.62 28.52 -8.94
CA GLN A 78 5.17 28.53 -7.58
C GLN A 78 6.70 28.45 -7.57
N THR A 79 7.32 27.69 -8.46
CA THR A 79 8.79 27.63 -8.58
C THR A 79 9.40 28.99 -9.01
N LEU A 80 8.60 29.81 -9.68
CA LEU A 80 8.97 31.17 -10.10
C LEU A 80 8.53 32.25 -9.12
N SER A 81 7.99 31.88 -7.95
CA SER A 81 7.39 32.78 -6.96
C SER A 81 6.26 33.66 -7.55
N GLN A 82 5.49 33.06 -8.45
CA GLN A 82 4.32 33.67 -9.12
C GLN A 82 3.05 32.91 -8.82
N ILE A 83 1.90 33.58 -8.93
CA ILE A 83 0.59 32.96 -8.79
C ILE A 83 -0.17 33.00 -10.12
N GLY A 84 -0.05 34.08 -10.88
CA GLY A 84 -0.85 34.38 -12.08
C GLY A 84 -2.18 35.08 -11.76
N ASN A 85 -2.82 35.59 -12.79
CA ASN A 85 -4.02 36.42 -12.65
C ASN A 85 -5.24 35.88 -13.41
N ASN A 86 -5.12 34.80 -14.14
CA ASN A 86 -6.20 34.23 -14.93
C ASN A 86 -7.01 33.24 -14.10
N VAL A 87 -8.31 33.18 -14.33
CA VAL A 87 -9.18 32.16 -13.72
C VAL A 87 -9.28 30.96 -14.65
N ILE A 88 -9.10 29.77 -14.11
CA ILE A 88 -9.35 28.52 -14.85
C ILE A 88 -10.87 28.40 -15.07
N GLN A 89 -11.29 28.32 -16.33
CA GLN A 89 -12.68 28.10 -16.69
C GLN A 89 -12.93 26.62 -16.97
N THR A 90 -13.81 26.03 -16.18
CA THR A 90 -14.26 24.66 -16.42
C THR A 90 -15.33 24.63 -17.51
N LYS A 91 -15.40 23.55 -18.25
CA LYS A 91 -16.54 23.27 -19.13
C LYS A 91 -17.82 23.21 -18.31
N ASP A 92 -18.95 23.31 -18.98
CA ASP A 92 -20.23 23.19 -18.29
C ASP A 92 -20.38 21.83 -17.59
N SER A 93 -21.10 21.84 -16.47
CA SER A 93 -21.23 20.65 -15.62
C SER A 93 -21.92 19.47 -16.30
N ASN A 94 -22.81 19.71 -17.28
CA ASN A 94 -23.48 18.63 -18.00
C ASN A 94 -22.50 17.89 -18.92
N SER A 95 -21.62 18.64 -19.60
CA SER A 95 -20.56 18.09 -20.43
C SER A 95 -19.58 17.25 -19.58
N ILE A 96 -19.15 17.76 -18.42
CA ILE A 96 -18.27 17.02 -17.51
C ILE A 96 -18.93 15.72 -17.01
N ILE A 97 -20.19 15.79 -16.60
CA ILE A 97 -20.95 14.60 -16.14
C ILE A 97 -21.12 13.59 -17.29
N LYS A 98 -21.40 14.05 -18.50
CA LYS A 98 -21.51 13.21 -19.68
C LYS A 98 -20.19 12.47 -19.96
N TYR A 99 -19.07 13.22 -20.01
CA TYR A 99 -17.76 12.63 -20.27
C TYR A 99 -17.38 11.61 -19.18
N PHE A 100 -17.62 11.97 -17.92
CA PHE A 100 -17.35 11.04 -16.81
C PHE A 100 -18.13 9.72 -16.93
N LYS A 101 -19.44 9.77 -17.27
CA LYS A 101 -20.27 8.57 -17.47
C LYS A 101 -19.74 7.71 -18.61
N ILE A 102 -19.39 8.30 -19.74
CA ILE A 102 -18.84 7.58 -20.91
C ILE A 102 -17.52 6.89 -20.53
N ILE A 103 -16.63 7.60 -19.82
CA ILE A 103 -15.36 7.04 -19.35
C ILE A 103 -15.60 5.85 -18.41
N GLN A 104 -16.53 5.94 -17.47
CA GLN A 104 -16.87 4.83 -16.56
C GLN A 104 -17.42 3.61 -17.32
N GLU A 105 -18.24 3.82 -18.32
CA GLU A 105 -18.73 2.75 -19.18
C GLU A 105 -17.60 2.10 -19.99
N MET A 106 -16.67 2.90 -20.53
CA MET A 106 -15.51 2.41 -21.25
C MET A 106 -14.56 1.60 -20.34
N ILE A 107 -14.39 2.01 -19.09
CA ILE A 107 -13.64 1.23 -18.08
C ILE A 107 -14.33 -0.11 -17.84
N HIS A 108 -15.65 -0.11 -17.65
CA HIS A 108 -16.44 -1.32 -17.41
C HIS A 108 -16.32 -2.32 -18.59
N ASN A 109 -16.22 -1.81 -19.82
CA ASN A 109 -16.12 -2.59 -21.04
C ASN A 109 -14.69 -2.99 -21.43
N ASP A 110 -13.66 -2.71 -20.61
CA ASP A 110 -12.25 -2.96 -20.89
C ASP A 110 -11.70 -2.25 -22.16
N GLU A 111 -12.27 -1.09 -22.50
CA GLU A 111 -11.83 -0.26 -23.62
C GLU A 111 -10.68 0.67 -23.22
N ILE A 112 -10.58 1.04 -21.93
CA ILE A 112 -9.48 1.84 -21.37
C ILE A 112 -8.49 0.89 -20.70
N LEU A 113 -7.21 1.03 -21.05
CA LEU A 113 -6.11 0.20 -20.56
C LEU A 113 -5.44 0.82 -19.33
N SER A 114 -5.22 2.12 -19.35
CA SER A 114 -4.66 2.90 -18.23
C SER A 114 -5.14 4.34 -18.30
N GLY A 115 -4.97 5.10 -17.24
CA GLY A 115 -5.35 6.51 -17.22
C GLY A 115 -4.80 7.26 -16.03
N HIS A 116 -4.54 8.55 -16.20
CA HIS A 116 -4.02 9.45 -15.18
C HIS A 116 -4.71 10.80 -15.29
N ASP A 117 -5.12 11.34 -14.17
CA ASP A 117 -5.61 12.73 -14.07
C ASP A 117 -4.46 13.73 -14.17
N ILE A 118 -4.77 14.94 -14.62
CA ILE A 118 -3.80 16.03 -14.54
C ILE A 118 -3.81 16.57 -13.13
N SER A 119 -2.62 16.60 -12.53
CA SER A 119 -2.39 16.93 -11.14
C SER A 119 -1.22 17.92 -11.01
N SER A 120 -0.66 18.07 -9.81
CA SER A 120 0.49 18.92 -9.52
C SER A 120 1.67 18.63 -10.45
N GLY A 121 2.28 19.68 -11.04
CA GLY A 121 3.33 19.58 -12.04
C GLY A 121 2.81 19.50 -13.48
N GLY A 122 1.49 19.39 -13.67
CA GLY A 122 0.81 19.50 -14.96
C GLY A 122 0.92 18.28 -15.86
N PHE A 123 0.57 18.48 -17.12
CA PHE A 123 0.52 17.42 -18.14
C PHE A 123 1.82 16.62 -18.26
N ILE A 124 2.98 17.30 -18.25
CA ILE A 124 4.29 16.64 -18.35
C ILE A 124 4.53 15.65 -17.22
N THR A 125 4.19 16.04 -15.99
CA THR A 125 4.37 15.19 -14.81
C THR A 125 3.48 13.96 -14.88
N SER A 126 2.20 14.11 -15.23
CA SER A 126 1.28 12.97 -15.41
C SER A 126 1.77 11.98 -16.47
N ILE A 127 2.27 12.48 -17.60
CA ILE A 127 2.87 11.61 -18.65
C ILE A 127 4.13 10.90 -18.16
N LEU A 128 5.00 11.58 -17.43
CA LEU A 128 6.20 10.96 -16.83
C LEU A 128 5.80 9.88 -15.82
N GLU A 129 4.85 10.16 -14.93
CA GLU A 129 4.35 9.22 -13.92
C GLU A 129 3.71 7.98 -14.56
N MET A 130 2.99 8.12 -15.69
CA MET A 130 2.51 6.97 -16.47
C MET A 130 3.63 6.08 -16.98
N ASN A 131 4.84 6.62 -17.17
CA ASN A 131 6.00 5.89 -17.70
C ASN A 131 6.94 5.37 -16.60
N PHE A 132 6.99 5.98 -15.42
CA PHE A 132 7.95 5.61 -14.36
C PHE A 132 7.89 4.13 -13.93
N PRO A 133 6.71 3.48 -13.80
CA PRO A 133 6.65 2.07 -13.42
C PRO A 133 7.18 1.11 -14.48
N ASN A 134 7.27 1.55 -15.74
CA ASN A 134 7.75 0.75 -16.86
C ASN A 134 9.28 0.80 -16.95
N SER A 135 9.87 -0.21 -17.59
CA SER A 135 11.32 -0.25 -17.80
C SER A 135 11.71 -0.52 -19.26
N THR A 136 10.73 -0.72 -20.16
CA THR A 136 11.00 -1.29 -21.49
C THR A 136 10.51 -0.45 -22.66
N HIS A 137 9.74 0.62 -22.43
CA HIS A 137 9.14 1.42 -23.49
C HIS A 137 9.01 2.88 -23.07
N GLY A 138 8.75 3.75 -24.02
CA GLY A 138 8.48 5.16 -23.85
C GLY A 138 7.25 5.58 -24.65
N MET A 139 7.09 6.86 -24.89
CA MET A 139 5.97 7.44 -25.63
C MET A 139 6.44 8.47 -26.65
N GLU A 140 5.74 8.55 -27.80
CA GLU A 140 5.83 9.65 -28.73
C GLU A 140 4.47 10.33 -28.84
N LEU A 141 4.43 11.63 -28.51
CA LEU A 141 3.20 12.41 -28.37
C LEU A 141 3.25 13.67 -29.24
N ASN A 142 2.16 13.95 -29.94
CA ASN A 142 1.96 15.14 -30.75
C ASN A 142 1.06 16.13 -30.00
N LEU A 143 1.59 17.31 -29.71
CA LEU A 143 0.92 18.35 -28.93
C LEU A 143 0.22 19.42 -29.78
N ASN A 144 0.26 19.33 -31.12
CA ASN A 144 -0.37 20.34 -31.98
C ASN A 144 -1.89 20.43 -31.80
N GLY A 145 -2.52 19.38 -31.30
CA GLY A 145 -3.96 19.37 -31.02
C GLY A 145 -4.42 20.28 -29.87
N PHE A 146 -3.48 20.81 -29.08
CA PHE A 146 -3.82 21.74 -27.97
C PHE A 146 -4.20 23.17 -28.43
N ASN A 147 -3.94 23.53 -29.69
CA ASN A 147 -4.17 24.88 -30.23
C ASN A 147 -3.52 25.98 -29.36
N GLU A 148 -2.38 25.71 -28.80
CA GLU A 148 -1.56 26.63 -27.99
C GLU A 148 -0.13 26.60 -28.54
N ASP A 149 0.45 27.75 -28.81
CA ASP A 149 1.81 27.86 -29.37
C ASP A 149 2.89 27.75 -28.30
N ASP A 150 2.58 28.13 -27.08
CA ASP A 150 3.50 28.07 -25.96
C ASP A 150 3.51 26.67 -25.32
N ILE A 151 4.54 25.90 -25.66
CA ILE A 151 4.70 24.55 -25.16
C ILE A 151 4.80 24.49 -23.62
N VAL A 152 5.30 25.55 -22.96
CA VAL A 152 5.37 25.61 -21.50
C VAL A 152 3.97 25.60 -20.89
N LYS A 153 3.03 26.34 -21.49
CA LYS A 153 1.63 26.31 -21.06
C LYS A 153 0.98 24.94 -21.25
N ILE A 154 1.31 24.23 -22.34
CA ILE A 154 0.79 22.88 -22.56
C ILE A 154 1.34 21.93 -21.49
N LEU A 155 2.67 21.89 -21.32
CA LEU A 155 3.35 20.91 -20.50
C LEU A 155 3.07 21.09 -19.01
N PHE A 156 3.00 22.32 -18.52
CA PHE A 156 2.83 22.63 -17.09
C PHE A 156 1.42 23.06 -16.70
N ASN A 157 0.45 22.91 -17.60
CA ASN A 157 -0.97 23.16 -17.31
C ASN A 157 -1.49 22.14 -16.28
N GLU A 158 -2.00 22.65 -15.15
CA GLU A 158 -2.63 21.85 -14.07
C GLU A 158 -4.17 21.94 -14.12
N SER A 159 -4.74 22.45 -15.21
CA SER A 159 -6.21 22.45 -15.36
C SER A 159 -6.77 21.04 -15.38
N PRO A 160 -7.92 20.79 -14.70
CA PRO A 160 -8.53 19.46 -14.65
C PRO A 160 -8.70 18.81 -16.01
N GLY A 161 -8.20 17.61 -16.14
CA GLY A 161 -8.25 16.78 -17.35
C GLY A 161 -7.73 15.38 -17.05
N ILE A 162 -7.82 14.49 -18.02
CA ILE A 162 -7.32 13.13 -17.91
C ILE A 162 -6.59 12.71 -19.18
N VAL A 163 -5.52 11.95 -19.01
CA VAL A 163 -4.87 11.20 -20.08
C VAL A 163 -5.28 9.75 -19.95
N ILE A 164 -5.77 9.15 -21.01
CA ILE A 164 -6.12 7.74 -21.06
C ILE A 164 -5.43 7.02 -22.20
N GLN A 165 -5.02 5.78 -21.94
CA GLN A 165 -4.57 4.82 -22.94
C GLN A 165 -5.75 3.97 -23.35
N ILE A 166 -6.12 3.97 -24.61
CA ILE A 166 -7.30 3.30 -25.11
C ILE A 166 -7.00 2.43 -26.32
N LYS A 167 -7.82 1.40 -26.54
CA LYS A 167 -7.81 0.60 -27.78
C LYS A 167 -8.35 1.43 -28.95
N LYS A 168 -7.99 1.06 -30.16
CA LYS A 168 -8.42 1.79 -31.38
C LYS A 168 -9.94 1.99 -31.46
N ASP A 169 -10.71 0.97 -31.13
CA ASP A 169 -12.18 1.04 -31.15
C ASP A 169 -12.73 2.06 -30.13
N GLY A 170 -12.03 2.29 -29.04
CA GLY A 170 -12.39 3.29 -28.04
C GLY A 170 -12.29 4.73 -28.55
N VAL A 171 -11.34 5.02 -29.47
CA VAL A 171 -11.24 6.34 -30.11
C VAL A 171 -12.49 6.65 -30.95
N GLU A 172 -12.96 5.65 -31.71
CA GLU A 172 -14.19 5.80 -32.49
C GLU A 172 -15.41 6.01 -31.60
N ARG A 173 -15.46 5.33 -30.46
CA ARG A 173 -16.54 5.51 -29.48
C ARG A 173 -16.57 6.93 -28.94
N LEU A 174 -15.42 7.48 -28.49
CA LEU A 174 -15.34 8.87 -28.02
C LEU A 174 -15.90 9.85 -29.06
N SER A 175 -15.56 9.66 -30.35
CA SER A 175 -16.05 10.49 -31.43
C SER A 175 -17.56 10.36 -31.66
N LYS A 176 -18.10 9.13 -31.64
CA LYS A 176 -19.54 8.85 -31.79
C LYS A 176 -20.36 9.45 -30.64
N GLU A 177 -19.82 9.44 -29.44
CA GLU A 177 -20.44 9.99 -28.24
C GLU A 177 -20.26 11.52 -28.11
N ASN A 178 -19.62 12.18 -29.11
CA ASN A 178 -19.29 13.59 -29.09
C ASN A 178 -18.56 14.02 -27.80
N VAL A 179 -17.55 13.24 -27.40
CA VAL A 179 -16.58 13.63 -26.37
C VAL A 179 -15.47 14.41 -27.08
N GLU A 180 -15.16 15.60 -26.58
CA GLU A 180 -14.00 16.35 -27.07
C GLU A 180 -12.71 15.77 -26.51
N PHE A 181 -11.78 15.39 -27.37
CA PHE A 181 -10.49 14.86 -26.96
C PHE A 181 -9.39 15.27 -27.93
N ILE A 182 -8.15 15.23 -27.46
CA ILE A 182 -6.95 15.44 -28.25
C ILE A 182 -6.26 14.09 -28.42
N LYS A 183 -6.03 13.66 -29.67
CA LYS A 183 -5.16 12.52 -29.95
C LYS A 183 -3.73 12.93 -29.67
N LEU A 184 -3.06 12.22 -28.76
CA LEU A 184 -1.71 12.51 -28.34
C LEU A 184 -0.67 11.67 -29.11
N GLY A 185 -0.88 10.36 -29.22
CA GLY A 185 0.09 9.47 -29.85
C GLY A 185 0.09 8.07 -29.24
N LYS A 186 1.26 7.43 -29.20
CA LYS A 186 1.38 6.00 -28.90
C LYS A 186 2.67 5.66 -28.15
N LEU A 187 2.76 4.41 -27.69
CA LEU A 187 3.99 3.85 -27.17
C LEU A 187 5.05 3.68 -28.26
N ILE A 188 6.30 3.78 -27.86
CA ILE A 188 7.48 3.46 -28.69
C ILE A 188 8.39 2.50 -27.90
N GLU A 189 9.16 1.66 -28.62
CA GLU A 189 10.08 0.71 -28.00
C GLU A 189 11.25 1.39 -27.28
N GLU A 190 11.63 2.57 -27.73
CA GLU A 190 12.70 3.34 -27.10
C GLU A 190 12.25 3.90 -25.76
N ARG A 191 13.09 3.79 -24.74
CA ARG A 191 12.83 4.28 -23.37
C ARG A 191 12.97 5.80 -23.24
N LYS A 192 12.26 6.54 -24.09
CA LYS A 192 12.24 8.00 -24.12
C LYS A 192 10.83 8.55 -24.22
N LEU A 193 10.64 9.74 -23.73
CA LEU A 193 9.45 10.54 -23.95
C LEU A 193 9.74 11.58 -25.01
N LYS A 194 9.03 11.49 -26.16
CA LYS A 194 9.21 12.37 -27.31
C LYS A 194 7.96 13.22 -27.50
N PHE A 195 8.14 14.53 -27.64
CA PHE A 195 7.08 15.46 -27.96
C PHE A 195 7.33 16.11 -29.32
N LEU A 196 6.29 16.20 -30.12
CA LEU A 196 6.25 16.99 -31.37
C LEU A 196 5.32 18.19 -31.16
N HIS A 197 5.83 19.39 -31.35
CA HIS A 197 5.06 20.64 -31.28
C HIS A 197 5.62 21.68 -32.26
N ASN A 198 4.78 22.20 -33.17
CA ASN A 198 5.14 23.24 -34.13
C ASN A 198 6.47 22.93 -34.85
N ASN A 199 6.62 21.71 -35.40
CA ASN A 199 7.82 21.19 -36.07
C ASN A 199 9.08 21.09 -35.19
N LYS A 200 8.97 21.34 -33.87
CA LYS A 200 10.04 21.11 -32.90
C LYS A 200 9.85 19.75 -32.24
N ARG A 201 10.97 19.08 -32.02
CA ARG A 201 11.00 17.79 -31.34
C ARG A 201 11.75 17.96 -30.03
N ILE A 202 11.14 17.49 -28.92
CA ILE A 202 11.76 17.46 -27.58
C ILE A 202 11.84 16.00 -27.17
N GLU A 203 13.00 15.60 -26.68
CA GLU A 203 13.23 14.24 -26.17
C GLU A 203 13.67 14.34 -24.70
N LEU A 204 13.05 13.50 -23.86
CA LEU A 204 13.37 13.38 -22.44
C LEU A 204 13.74 11.95 -22.11
N ASP A 205 14.80 11.79 -21.32
CA ASP A 205 15.18 10.50 -20.74
C ASP A 205 14.29 10.21 -19.53
N ILE A 206 13.42 9.21 -19.65
CA ILE A 206 12.43 8.87 -18.62
C ILE A 206 13.11 8.44 -17.32
N ASP A 207 14.20 7.67 -17.41
CA ASP A 207 14.87 7.15 -16.22
C ASP A 207 15.62 8.26 -15.46
N HIS A 208 16.18 9.24 -16.17
CA HIS A 208 16.75 10.44 -15.56
C HIS A 208 15.68 11.23 -14.80
N PHE A 209 14.52 11.50 -15.40
CA PHE A 209 13.44 12.23 -14.74
C PHE A 209 12.83 11.43 -13.59
N ARG A 210 12.77 10.11 -13.69
CA ARG A 210 12.34 9.24 -12.58
C ARG A 210 13.28 9.38 -11.39
N ASP A 211 14.60 9.37 -11.59
CA ASP A 211 15.57 9.54 -10.52
C ASP A 211 15.46 10.96 -9.89
N ILE A 212 15.19 12.00 -10.67
CA ILE A 212 14.92 13.36 -10.16
C ILE A 212 13.64 13.34 -9.29
N TRP A 213 12.57 12.71 -9.74
CA TRP A 213 11.30 12.60 -9.03
C TRP A 213 11.48 11.90 -7.67
N PHE A 214 12.21 10.80 -7.61
CA PHE A 214 12.53 10.10 -6.36
C PHE A 214 13.52 10.84 -5.45
N LYS A 215 14.34 11.75 -6.00
CA LYS A 215 15.38 12.44 -5.22
C LYS A 215 14.81 13.25 -4.06
N THR A 216 13.66 13.87 -4.21
CA THR A 216 13.01 14.61 -3.12
C THR A 216 12.68 13.70 -1.95
N SER A 217 12.10 12.53 -2.23
CA SER A 217 11.82 11.51 -1.20
C SER A 217 13.11 10.98 -0.56
N PHE A 218 14.19 10.82 -1.34
CA PHE A 218 15.50 10.44 -0.82
C PHE A 218 16.05 11.48 0.15
N LEU A 219 15.96 12.75 -0.17
CA LEU A 219 16.43 13.85 0.70
C LEU A 219 15.65 13.89 2.02
N LEU A 220 14.32 13.74 1.97
CA LEU A 220 13.50 13.67 3.18
C LEU A 220 13.80 12.40 4.00
N ASP A 221 13.99 11.28 3.34
CA ASP A 221 14.29 9.99 4.00
C ASP A 221 15.64 10.05 4.72
N SER A 222 16.63 10.79 4.16
CA SER A 222 17.95 10.97 4.77
C SER A 222 17.94 11.69 6.12
N GLU A 223 16.89 12.48 6.40
CA GLU A 223 16.66 13.13 7.70
C GLU A 223 15.95 12.22 8.71
N GLN A 224 15.36 11.13 8.26
CA GLN A 224 14.49 10.27 9.08
C GLN A 224 15.07 8.87 9.35
N THR A 225 16.02 8.42 8.53
CA THR A 225 16.64 7.09 8.64
C THR A 225 18.15 7.16 8.50
N ASN A 226 18.84 6.04 8.75
CA ASN A 226 20.27 6.00 8.48
C ASN A 226 20.57 6.08 6.97
N MET A 227 21.72 6.64 6.64
CA MET A 227 22.09 6.93 5.25
C MET A 227 22.24 5.68 4.38
N ASP A 228 22.62 4.54 4.95
CA ASP A 228 22.83 3.31 4.18
C ASP A 228 21.50 2.73 3.72
N GLU A 229 20.48 2.70 4.59
CA GLU A 229 19.12 2.26 4.22
C GLU A 229 18.48 3.26 3.26
N CYS A 230 18.68 4.56 3.47
CA CYS A 230 18.19 5.59 2.57
C CYS A 230 18.77 5.44 1.15
N LYS A 231 20.07 5.22 1.01
CA LYS A 231 20.72 4.92 -0.27
C LYS A 231 20.22 3.62 -0.87
N SER A 232 20.08 2.57 -0.05
CA SER A 232 19.57 1.28 -0.50
C SER A 232 18.17 1.41 -1.09
N ARG A 233 17.26 2.14 -0.44
CA ARG A 233 15.92 2.43 -0.96
C ARG A 233 15.99 3.15 -2.32
N PHE A 234 16.78 4.22 -2.41
CA PHE A 234 16.92 4.99 -3.63
C PHE A 234 17.49 4.17 -4.80
N LEU A 235 18.44 3.27 -4.55
CA LEU A 235 19.00 2.39 -5.57
C LEU A 235 18.06 1.26 -5.97
N ASN A 236 17.25 0.75 -5.03
CA ASN A 236 16.44 -0.45 -5.21
C ASN A 236 15.00 -0.19 -5.67
N TYR A 237 14.47 1.04 -5.59
CA TYR A 237 13.08 1.29 -5.99
C TYR A 237 12.76 0.82 -7.43
N LYS A 238 13.73 0.85 -8.32
CA LYS A 238 13.60 0.40 -9.72
C LYS A 238 13.90 -1.09 -9.92
N ASN A 239 14.57 -1.75 -8.96
CA ASN A 239 15.06 -3.12 -9.08
C ASN A 239 14.18 -4.13 -8.34
N GLN A 240 13.53 -3.72 -7.26
CA GLN A 240 12.72 -4.57 -6.40
C GLN A 240 11.23 -4.48 -6.75
N LYS A 241 10.87 -4.93 -7.94
CA LYS A 241 9.47 -4.94 -8.40
C LYS A 241 8.68 -6.00 -7.64
N LEU A 242 7.44 -5.70 -7.28
CA LEU A 242 6.53 -6.70 -6.75
C LEU A 242 6.31 -7.81 -7.78
N LYS A 243 6.45 -9.05 -7.34
CA LYS A 243 6.21 -10.25 -8.12
C LYS A 243 5.20 -11.12 -7.40
N TYR A 244 4.37 -11.80 -8.16
CA TYR A 244 3.34 -12.68 -7.62
C TYR A 244 3.42 -14.04 -8.28
N LYS A 245 3.30 -15.08 -7.48
CA LYS A 245 3.15 -16.46 -7.92
C LYS A 245 2.12 -17.12 -7.03
N PHE A 246 0.92 -17.28 -7.55
CA PHE A 246 -0.16 -17.92 -6.81
C PHE A 246 -0.11 -19.44 -6.95
N PRO A 247 -0.62 -20.19 -5.94
CA PRO A 247 -0.76 -21.64 -6.09
C PRO A 247 -1.75 -21.98 -7.21
N ASN A 248 -1.56 -23.11 -7.86
CA ASN A 248 -2.42 -23.58 -8.96
C ASN A 248 -3.90 -23.71 -8.55
N SER A 249 -4.14 -23.92 -7.25
CA SER A 249 -5.49 -24.01 -6.67
C SER A 249 -6.16 -22.65 -6.44
N PHE A 250 -5.44 -21.53 -6.63
CA PHE A 250 -5.96 -20.20 -6.40
C PHE A 250 -6.98 -19.80 -7.47
N THR A 251 -8.20 -19.53 -7.04
CA THR A 251 -9.32 -19.19 -7.95
C THR A 251 -9.68 -17.69 -7.90
N GLY A 252 -9.04 -16.91 -7.04
CA GLY A 252 -9.43 -15.52 -6.77
C GLY A 252 -10.75 -15.36 -6.02
N LYS A 253 -11.38 -16.47 -5.59
CA LYS A 253 -12.65 -16.45 -4.86
C LYS A 253 -12.42 -16.86 -3.40
N ILE A 254 -13.02 -16.12 -2.49
CA ILE A 254 -13.05 -16.50 -1.07
C ILE A 254 -13.85 -17.80 -0.95
N LYS A 255 -13.19 -18.87 -0.53
CA LYS A 255 -13.84 -20.11 -0.15
C LYS A 255 -14.48 -19.87 1.22
N LYS A 256 -15.81 -19.78 1.26
CA LYS A 256 -16.50 -19.79 2.56
C LYS A 256 -16.25 -21.14 3.23
N GLY A 257 -15.61 -21.11 4.40
CA GLY A 257 -15.44 -22.31 5.21
C GLY A 257 -16.79 -22.90 5.58
N SER A 258 -16.91 -24.22 5.57
CA SER A 258 -18.08 -24.87 6.17
C SER A 258 -17.93 -24.78 7.69
N TYR A 259 -18.85 -24.09 8.35
CA TYR A 259 -18.88 -24.06 9.80
C TYR A 259 -18.92 -25.47 10.38
N LYS A 260 -17.84 -25.88 11.02
CA LYS A 260 -17.88 -27.05 11.90
C LYS A 260 -18.21 -26.53 13.30
N LYS A 261 -19.38 -26.87 13.80
CA LYS A 261 -19.74 -26.55 15.21
C LYS A 261 -18.62 -27.01 16.13
N ASN A 262 -18.22 -26.16 17.08
CA ASN A 262 -17.25 -26.42 18.15
C ASN A 262 -15.76 -26.29 17.79
N ILE A 263 -15.36 -25.65 16.71
CA ILE A 263 -13.95 -25.28 16.51
C ILE A 263 -13.80 -23.79 16.84
N ILE A 264 -13.22 -23.53 18.02
CA ILE A 264 -13.16 -22.18 18.61
C ILE A 264 -11.78 -21.57 18.37
N ALA A 265 -11.74 -20.36 17.78
CA ALA A 265 -10.56 -19.51 17.72
C ALA A 265 -10.71 -18.33 18.68
N ALA A 266 -9.79 -18.20 19.64
CA ALA A 266 -9.76 -17.07 20.57
C ALA A 266 -8.80 -15.99 20.04
N VAL A 267 -9.33 -14.79 19.82
CA VAL A 267 -8.55 -13.58 19.56
C VAL A 267 -8.22 -12.93 20.88
N ILE A 268 -6.96 -13.04 21.31
CA ILE A 268 -6.49 -12.49 22.59
C ILE A 268 -5.97 -11.09 22.36
N ARG A 269 -6.54 -10.11 23.04
CA ARG A 269 -6.17 -8.71 22.92
C ARG A 269 -5.82 -8.06 24.24
N GLU A 270 -4.96 -7.06 24.15
CA GLU A 270 -4.54 -6.17 25.24
C GLU A 270 -4.82 -4.72 24.81
N LYS A 271 -4.72 -3.77 25.74
CA LYS A 271 -4.82 -2.34 25.44
C LYS A 271 -3.83 -1.96 24.35
N GLY A 272 -4.28 -1.25 23.31
CA GLY A 272 -3.47 -0.80 22.18
C GLY A 272 -3.43 -1.78 20.99
N ILE A 273 -4.07 -2.93 21.10
CA ILE A 273 -4.32 -3.81 19.95
C ILE A 273 -5.34 -3.15 19.02
N ASN A 274 -5.14 -3.25 17.71
CA ASN A 274 -5.98 -2.56 16.71
C ASN A 274 -6.33 -3.38 15.46
N SER A 275 -5.93 -4.63 15.37
CA SER A 275 -6.29 -5.53 14.25
C SER A 275 -7.18 -6.70 14.66
N GLU A 276 -7.78 -6.62 15.84
CA GLU A 276 -8.62 -7.70 16.38
C GLU A 276 -9.89 -7.92 15.57
N ARG A 277 -10.48 -6.87 14.99
CA ARG A 277 -11.72 -6.97 14.22
C ARG A 277 -11.49 -7.63 12.88
N GLU A 278 -10.46 -7.18 12.15
CA GLU A 278 -10.05 -7.77 10.87
C GLU A 278 -9.70 -9.24 11.06
N MET A 279 -8.92 -9.55 12.10
CA MET A 279 -8.56 -10.92 12.43
C MET A 279 -9.76 -11.79 12.79
N ALA A 280 -10.68 -11.29 13.62
CA ALA A 280 -11.91 -11.98 13.97
C ALA A 280 -12.78 -12.27 12.74
N TYR A 281 -12.88 -11.30 11.82
CA TYR A 281 -13.62 -11.46 10.58
C TYR A 281 -13.00 -12.51 9.65
N MET A 282 -11.68 -12.51 9.50
CA MET A 282 -10.96 -13.49 8.68
C MET A 282 -11.09 -14.92 9.25
N LEU A 283 -11.03 -15.07 10.56
CA LEU A 283 -11.27 -16.35 11.23
C LEU A 283 -12.71 -16.83 11.04
N HIS A 284 -13.69 -15.92 11.15
CA HIS A 284 -15.09 -16.22 10.87
C HIS A 284 -15.28 -16.70 9.43
N LEU A 285 -14.72 -16.00 8.44
CA LEU A 285 -14.77 -16.42 7.03
C LEU A 285 -14.11 -17.79 6.80
N SER A 286 -13.10 -18.12 7.62
CA SER A 286 -12.42 -19.42 7.58
C SER A 286 -13.21 -20.55 8.27
N GLY A 287 -14.36 -20.24 8.88
CA GLY A 287 -15.27 -21.22 9.46
C GLY A 287 -15.08 -21.50 10.96
N PHE A 288 -14.30 -20.66 11.66
CA PHE A 288 -14.16 -20.74 13.11
C PHE A 288 -15.35 -20.08 13.84
N GLU A 289 -15.69 -20.62 15.00
CA GLU A 289 -16.42 -19.88 16.03
C GLU A 289 -15.39 -18.95 16.72
N VAL A 290 -15.60 -17.63 16.63
CA VAL A 290 -14.62 -16.65 17.11
C VAL A 290 -14.99 -16.18 18.52
N LYS A 291 -14.03 -16.25 19.43
CA LYS A 291 -14.15 -15.78 20.81
C LYS A 291 -13.22 -14.58 21.03
N ASP A 292 -13.78 -13.43 21.41
CA ASP A 292 -13.00 -12.27 21.84
C ASP A 292 -12.57 -12.47 23.30
N VAL A 293 -11.27 -12.44 23.56
CA VAL A 293 -10.68 -12.64 24.90
C VAL A 293 -9.76 -11.46 25.23
N HIS A 294 -10.16 -10.67 26.21
CA HIS A 294 -9.28 -9.62 26.72
C HIS A 294 -8.35 -10.18 27.81
N MET A 295 -7.13 -9.63 27.92
CA MET A 295 -6.16 -10.07 28.93
C MET A 295 -6.70 -10.07 30.36
N THR A 296 -7.62 -9.16 30.69
CA THR A 296 -8.29 -9.14 31.99
C THR A 296 -9.09 -10.41 32.29
N ASP A 297 -9.61 -11.09 31.26
CA ASP A 297 -10.35 -12.35 31.45
C ASP A 297 -9.39 -13.49 31.82
N LEU A 298 -8.19 -13.52 31.23
CA LEU A 298 -7.14 -14.47 31.58
C LEU A 298 -6.53 -14.19 32.93
N VAL A 299 -6.27 -12.91 33.27
CA VAL A 299 -5.70 -12.46 34.54
C VAL A 299 -6.65 -12.74 35.70
N SER A 300 -7.95 -12.52 35.54
CA SER A 300 -8.97 -12.83 36.53
C SER A 300 -9.28 -14.32 36.65
N GLY A 301 -8.97 -15.11 35.58
CA GLY A 301 -9.31 -16.54 35.50
C GLY A 301 -10.75 -16.78 35.04
N LYS A 302 -11.43 -15.77 34.50
CA LYS A 302 -12.72 -15.92 33.84
C LYS A 302 -12.61 -16.75 32.55
N GLU A 303 -11.45 -16.69 31.91
CA GLU A 303 -11.05 -17.49 30.74
C GLU A 303 -9.82 -18.33 31.07
N ASN A 304 -9.80 -19.60 30.63
CA ASN A 304 -8.69 -20.53 30.85
C ASN A 304 -8.20 -21.26 29.56
N LEU A 305 -8.81 -20.97 28.41
CA LEU A 305 -8.50 -21.51 27.09
C LEU A 305 -8.71 -23.04 26.93
N GLU A 306 -9.37 -23.74 27.87
CA GLU A 306 -9.53 -25.19 27.81
C GLU A 306 -10.30 -25.67 26.56
N ASN A 307 -11.32 -24.91 26.16
CA ASN A 307 -12.18 -25.23 25.00
C ASN A 307 -11.74 -24.54 23.71
N VAL A 308 -10.57 -23.88 23.69
CA VAL A 308 -10.06 -23.14 22.54
C VAL A 308 -9.16 -24.05 21.71
N ASN A 309 -9.39 -24.10 20.39
CA ASN A 309 -8.61 -24.88 19.45
C ASN A 309 -7.49 -24.06 18.80
N MET A 310 -7.71 -22.76 18.60
CA MET A 310 -6.74 -21.83 18.05
C MET A 310 -6.65 -20.56 18.88
N VAL A 311 -5.46 -20.13 19.23
CA VAL A 311 -5.20 -18.82 19.83
C VAL A 311 -4.58 -17.92 18.79
N VAL A 312 -5.11 -16.70 18.68
CA VAL A 312 -4.56 -15.67 17.79
C VAL A 312 -4.20 -14.43 18.61
N PHE A 313 -2.95 -14.00 18.45
CA PHE A 313 -2.42 -12.75 18.99
C PHE A 313 -2.34 -11.73 17.86
N PRO A 314 -3.26 -10.77 17.76
CA PRO A 314 -3.30 -9.80 16.67
C PRO A 314 -2.25 -8.70 16.82
N GLY A 315 -2.11 -7.89 15.78
CA GLY A 315 -1.22 -6.74 15.72
C GLY A 315 -1.74 -5.52 16.47
N GLY A 316 -0.87 -4.58 16.70
CA GLY A 316 -1.14 -3.32 17.39
C GLY A 316 0.07 -2.81 18.16
N PHE A 317 -0.20 -2.03 19.22
CA PHE A 317 0.80 -1.42 20.10
C PHE A 317 0.41 -1.69 21.56
N SER A 318 0.53 -2.95 21.99
CA SER A 318 0.09 -3.36 23.31
C SER A 318 0.77 -2.53 24.42
N ASN A 319 -0.03 -1.97 25.33
CA ASN A 319 0.42 -1.07 26.39
C ASN A 319 1.26 0.13 25.86
N SER A 320 0.94 0.62 24.64
CA SER A 320 1.62 1.72 23.94
C SER A 320 3.13 1.50 23.79
N ASP A 321 3.59 0.25 23.81
CA ASP A 321 5.00 -0.18 23.69
C ASP A 321 5.96 0.52 24.68
N VAL A 322 5.47 1.01 25.81
CA VAL A 322 6.24 1.81 26.79
C VAL A 322 7.51 1.11 27.28
N LEU A 323 7.47 -0.21 27.43
CA LEU A 323 8.63 -1.02 27.84
C LEU A 323 9.38 -1.65 26.64
N GLY A 324 8.94 -1.35 25.42
CA GLY A 324 9.29 -2.01 24.16
C GLY A 324 8.15 -2.92 23.68
N SER A 325 8.19 -3.26 22.40
CA SER A 325 7.09 -3.95 21.73
C SER A 325 6.73 -5.27 22.41
N ALA A 326 5.45 -5.45 22.72
CA ALA A 326 4.82 -6.59 23.41
C ALA A 326 5.36 -6.93 24.80
N LYS A 327 6.33 -6.21 25.35
CA LYS A 327 6.93 -6.56 26.67
C LYS A 327 5.95 -6.40 27.83
N GLY A 328 5.12 -5.35 27.82
CA GLY A 328 4.05 -5.17 28.82
C GLY A 328 3.04 -6.32 28.75
N TRP A 329 2.63 -6.68 27.54
CA TRP A 329 1.71 -7.80 27.30
C TRP A 329 2.32 -9.14 27.74
N ALA A 330 3.58 -9.41 27.41
CA ALA A 330 4.31 -10.57 27.87
C ALA A 330 4.42 -10.62 29.40
N GLY A 331 4.60 -9.46 30.05
CA GLY A 331 4.61 -9.35 31.50
C GLY A 331 3.32 -9.83 32.16
N ALA A 332 2.16 -9.53 31.56
CA ALA A 332 0.87 -10.02 32.05
C ALA A 332 0.79 -11.56 32.07
N PHE A 333 1.37 -12.24 31.05
CA PHE A 333 1.46 -13.70 31.03
C PHE A 333 2.54 -14.25 31.98
N LYS A 334 3.71 -13.60 32.05
CA LYS A 334 4.85 -14.11 32.85
C LYS A 334 4.60 -14.02 34.33
N TYR A 335 3.93 -12.96 34.81
CA TYR A 335 3.81 -12.63 36.25
C TYR A 335 2.43 -12.84 36.82
N ASN A 336 1.41 -13.19 36.02
CA ASN A 336 0.11 -13.59 36.56
C ASN A 336 -0.07 -15.10 36.47
N GLU A 337 -0.24 -15.79 37.61
CA GLU A 337 -0.29 -17.26 37.67
C GLU A 337 -1.46 -17.86 36.86
N LYS A 338 -2.63 -17.18 36.81
CA LYS A 338 -3.79 -17.68 36.09
C LYS A 338 -3.56 -17.59 34.54
N ALA A 339 -3.12 -16.44 34.08
CA ALA A 339 -2.80 -16.25 32.64
C ALA A 339 -1.67 -17.17 32.18
N LYS A 340 -0.60 -17.31 33.00
CA LYS A 340 0.52 -18.23 32.77
C LYS A 340 0.07 -19.68 32.69
N LYS A 341 -0.79 -20.11 33.62
CA LYS A 341 -1.37 -21.46 33.65
C LYS A 341 -2.19 -21.71 32.39
N ALA A 342 -3.08 -20.78 32.02
CA ALA A 342 -3.95 -20.90 30.84
C ALA A 342 -3.13 -21.09 29.56
N ILE A 343 -2.13 -20.22 29.30
CA ILE A 343 -1.32 -20.30 28.10
C ILE A 343 -0.43 -21.56 28.07
N ASN A 344 0.15 -21.97 29.20
CA ASN A 344 0.95 -23.18 29.28
C ASN A 344 0.12 -24.44 29.03
N GLN A 345 -1.09 -24.53 29.58
CA GLN A 345 -2.02 -25.62 29.34
C GLN A 345 -2.46 -25.66 27.87
N PHE A 346 -2.72 -24.50 27.25
CA PHE A 346 -3.05 -24.42 25.83
C PHE A 346 -1.91 -25.01 24.97
N TYR A 347 -0.67 -24.56 25.16
CA TYR A 347 0.50 -25.03 24.40
C TYR A 347 0.96 -26.46 24.72
N SER A 348 0.48 -27.06 25.81
CA SER A 348 0.77 -28.46 26.12
C SER A 348 -0.09 -29.46 25.34
N ARG A 349 -1.21 -29.01 24.77
CA ARG A 349 -2.11 -29.85 23.97
C ARG A 349 -1.58 -30.01 22.55
N SER A 350 -1.65 -31.22 22.00
CA SER A 350 -1.18 -31.57 20.65
C SER A 350 -2.17 -31.19 19.53
N ASN A 351 -3.40 -30.83 19.86
CA ASN A 351 -4.49 -30.54 18.93
C ASN A 351 -4.84 -29.05 18.86
N THR A 352 -3.89 -28.17 19.14
CA THR A 352 -4.08 -26.71 19.14
C THR A 352 -3.18 -26.02 18.13
N LEU A 353 -3.63 -24.89 17.63
CA LEU A 353 -2.89 -23.98 16.74
C LEU A 353 -2.71 -22.61 17.40
N SER A 354 -1.63 -21.92 17.09
CA SER A 354 -1.53 -20.50 17.43
C SER A 354 -0.93 -19.66 16.31
N LEU A 355 -1.39 -18.42 16.20
CA LEU A 355 -0.94 -17.44 15.22
C LEU A 355 -0.63 -16.13 15.96
N GLY A 356 0.58 -15.61 15.78
CA GLY A 356 0.94 -14.26 16.23
C GLY A 356 1.31 -13.39 15.04
N VAL A 357 0.64 -12.23 14.90
CA VAL A 357 0.84 -11.29 13.80
C VAL A 357 1.38 -9.97 14.36
N CYS A 358 2.46 -9.44 13.79
CA CYS A 358 3.08 -8.16 14.15
C CYS A 358 3.34 -8.09 15.68
N ASN A 359 2.58 -7.30 16.46
CA ASN A 359 2.72 -7.26 17.93
C ASN A 359 2.48 -8.62 18.59
N GLY A 360 1.59 -9.44 18.03
CA GLY A 360 1.40 -10.82 18.45
C GLY A 360 2.60 -11.73 18.14
N CYS A 361 3.30 -11.51 17.04
CA CYS A 361 4.57 -12.18 16.73
C CYS A 361 5.63 -11.82 17.77
N GLN A 362 5.77 -10.54 18.11
CA GLN A 362 6.69 -10.04 19.14
C GLN A 362 6.36 -10.67 20.50
N LEU A 363 5.07 -10.79 20.84
CA LEU A 363 4.63 -11.48 22.06
C LEU A 363 5.07 -12.95 22.09
N MET A 364 4.90 -13.66 20.96
CA MET A 364 5.29 -15.07 20.89
C MET A 364 6.81 -15.24 21.09
N MET A 365 7.61 -14.30 20.59
CA MET A 365 9.07 -14.28 20.82
C MET A 365 9.40 -13.99 22.29
N GLU A 366 8.78 -13.00 22.88
CA GLU A 366 8.99 -12.64 24.30
C GLU A 366 8.59 -13.76 25.27
N LEU A 367 7.62 -14.59 24.91
CA LEU A 367 7.14 -15.73 25.70
C LEU A 367 7.80 -17.08 25.31
N ASN A 368 8.69 -17.09 24.30
CA ASN A 368 9.33 -18.30 23.77
C ASN A 368 8.31 -19.38 23.36
N LEU A 369 7.22 -18.97 22.66
CA LEU A 369 6.11 -19.88 22.33
C LEU A 369 6.32 -20.68 21.06
N ILE A 370 7.32 -20.34 20.24
CA ILE A 370 7.59 -21.04 18.97
C ILE A 370 8.35 -22.34 19.21
N ASP A 371 9.42 -22.31 19.99
CA ASP A 371 10.14 -23.55 20.36
C ASP A 371 10.78 -23.44 21.74
N LYS A 372 10.33 -24.25 22.66
CA LYS A 372 10.85 -24.31 24.03
C LYS A 372 12.20 -25.05 24.14
N LYS A 373 12.63 -25.76 23.08
CA LYS A 373 13.82 -26.62 23.09
C LYS A 373 15.11 -25.93 22.66
N LEU A 374 15.07 -24.62 22.35
CA LEU A 374 16.22 -23.87 21.79
C LEU A 374 17.31 -23.53 22.86
N ASN A 375 17.40 -24.25 23.98
CA ASN A 375 18.51 -24.20 24.95
C ASN A 375 19.03 -22.78 25.26
N GLY A 376 18.14 -21.80 25.43
CA GLY A 376 18.50 -20.41 25.72
C GLY A 376 18.74 -19.49 24.51
N ASN A 377 18.90 -20.02 23.30
CA ASN A 377 19.09 -19.25 22.07
C ASN A 377 17.74 -18.98 21.36
N HIS A 378 16.80 -18.36 22.04
CA HIS A 378 15.53 -18.02 21.44
C HIS A 378 15.65 -16.80 20.50
N PRO A 379 14.98 -16.82 19.34
CA PRO A 379 14.86 -15.65 18.49
C PRO A 379 14.30 -14.47 19.26
N LYS A 380 14.74 -13.27 18.91
CA LYS A 380 14.24 -12.02 19.50
C LYS A 380 13.80 -11.07 18.40
N MET A 381 12.90 -10.18 18.77
CA MET A 381 12.55 -9.04 17.92
C MET A 381 13.40 -7.84 18.31
N GLU A 382 13.90 -7.14 17.29
CA GLU A 382 14.72 -5.95 17.44
C GLU A 382 14.13 -4.80 16.60
N HIS A 383 14.62 -3.58 16.84
CA HIS A 383 14.29 -2.43 16.00
C HIS A 383 14.68 -2.70 14.55
N ASN A 384 13.87 -2.20 13.62
CA ASN A 384 14.20 -2.20 12.20
C ASN A 384 15.59 -1.57 11.97
N ASN A 385 16.31 -2.05 10.98
CA ASN A 385 17.61 -1.48 10.63
C ASN A 385 17.50 0.01 10.29
N SER A 386 16.41 0.44 9.66
CA SER A 386 16.12 1.84 9.33
C SER A 386 15.89 2.73 10.57
N LYS A 387 15.71 2.14 11.75
CA LYS A 387 15.38 2.81 13.02
C LYS A 387 14.11 3.64 13.01
N LYS A 388 13.23 3.39 12.04
CA LYS A 388 11.92 4.01 11.92
C LYS A 388 10.81 2.98 11.79
N PHE A 389 9.58 3.44 11.93
CA PHE A 389 8.40 2.66 11.59
C PHE A 389 8.32 2.47 10.08
N GLU A 390 8.35 1.22 9.61
CA GLU A 390 8.19 0.87 8.21
C GLU A 390 6.74 0.47 7.93
N CYS A 391 6.12 1.17 6.98
CA CYS A 391 4.81 0.83 6.45
C CYS A 391 4.93 0.64 4.94
N THR A 392 4.98 -0.62 4.49
CA THR A 392 5.25 -0.95 3.10
C THR A 392 4.56 -2.24 2.68
N PHE A 393 4.18 -2.31 1.40
CA PHE A 393 3.68 -3.53 0.78
C PHE A 393 4.84 -4.26 0.14
N SER A 394 5.15 -5.46 0.63
CA SER A 394 6.32 -6.26 0.23
C SER A 394 5.89 -7.62 -0.32
N GLY A 395 6.76 -8.22 -1.12
CA GLY A 395 6.62 -9.63 -1.51
C GLY A 395 7.17 -10.55 -0.44
N ILE A 396 6.50 -11.67 -0.19
CA ILE A 396 7.01 -12.78 0.60
C ILE A 396 6.96 -14.09 -0.18
N ASP A 397 7.97 -14.91 -0.04
CA ASP A 397 8.04 -16.28 -0.55
C ASP A 397 7.67 -17.26 0.55
N ILE A 398 6.65 -18.07 0.31
CA ILE A 398 6.24 -19.13 1.21
C ILE A 398 7.08 -20.36 0.92
N LEU A 399 7.87 -20.77 1.91
CA LEU A 399 8.81 -21.88 1.78
C LEU A 399 8.11 -23.24 1.97
N GLU A 400 8.70 -24.27 1.37
CA GLU A 400 8.34 -25.65 1.68
C GLU A 400 8.64 -25.94 3.16
N SER A 401 7.63 -26.34 3.91
CA SER A 401 7.73 -26.56 5.36
C SER A 401 6.59 -27.41 5.88
N ASN A 402 6.68 -27.79 7.15
CA ASN A 402 5.62 -28.51 7.86
C ASN A 402 4.57 -27.57 8.50
N SER A 403 4.58 -26.28 8.18
CA SER A 403 3.61 -25.34 8.77
C SER A 403 2.19 -25.66 8.35
N VAL A 404 1.36 -26.07 9.31
CA VAL A 404 -0.06 -26.44 9.08
C VAL A 404 -0.85 -25.30 8.39
N MET A 405 -0.53 -24.05 8.71
CA MET A 405 -1.25 -22.88 8.17
C MET A 405 -0.76 -22.46 6.79
N LEU A 406 0.45 -22.80 6.38
CA LEU A 406 1.07 -22.34 5.13
C LEU A 406 1.33 -23.45 4.11
N GLU A 407 1.15 -24.72 4.48
CA GLU A 407 1.47 -25.90 3.64
C GLU A 407 0.88 -25.79 2.23
N ASN A 408 -0.40 -25.42 2.12
CA ASN A 408 -1.10 -25.29 0.83
C ASN A 408 -0.66 -24.07 0.00
N LEU A 409 0.16 -23.19 0.54
CA LEU A 409 0.71 -22.01 -0.13
C LEU A 409 2.18 -22.17 -0.49
N SER A 410 2.79 -23.32 -0.19
CA SER A 410 4.20 -23.60 -0.45
C SER A 410 4.59 -23.30 -1.91
N GLY A 411 5.73 -22.62 -2.09
CA GLY A 411 6.26 -22.19 -3.39
C GLY A 411 5.53 -20.99 -4.02
N SER A 412 4.62 -20.33 -3.29
CA SER A 412 3.96 -19.10 -3.71
C SER A 412 4.79 -17.87 -3.36
N THR A 413 4.63 -16.80 -4.16
CA THR A 413 5.09 -15.44 -3.84
C THR A 413 3.87 -14.55 -3.72
N LEU A 414 3.64 -13.99 -2.55
CA LEU A 414 2.45 -13.22 -2.21
C LEU A 414 2.82 -11.79 -1.78
N GLY A 415 1.94 -10.84 -2.05
CA GLY A 415 2.06 -9.47 -1.54
C GLY A 415 1.45 -9.38 -0.14
N ILE A 416 2.11 -8.63 0.77
CA ILE A 416 1.68 -8.51 2.15
C ILE A 416 2.09 -7.17 2.76
N TRP A 417 1.29 -6.61 3.65
CA TRP A 417 1.60 -5.38 4.36
C TRP A 417 2.51 -5.61 5.56
N SER A 418 3.61 -4.87 5.62
CA SER A 418 4.46 -4.71 6.81
C SER A 418 4.20 -3.34 7.43
N ALA A 419 3.94 -3.28 8.76
CA ALA A 419 3.66 -2.04 9.48
C ALA A 419 4.19 -2.13 10.92
N HIS A 420 5.48 -1.85 11.13
CA HIS A 420 6.14 -2.04 12.42
C HIS A 420 7.46 -1.26 12.58
N GLY A 421 7.83 -0.94 13.82
CA GLY A 421 9.12 -0.32 14.18
C GLY A 421 10.14 -1.30 14.74
N GLU A 422 9.68 -2.39 15.36
CA GLU A 422 10.48 -3.46 15.97
C GLU A 422 10.18 -4.82 15.32
N GLY A 423 10.42 -4.91 14.00
CA GLY A 423 10.04 -6.08 13.20
C GLY A 423 11.20 -7.00 12.81
N LYS A 424 12.42 -6.69 13.20
CA LYS A 424 13.62 -7.43 12.83
C LYS A 424 13.74 -8.72 13.62
N PHE A 425 13.67 -9.86 12.94
CA PHE A 425 14.08 -11.14 13.54
C PHE A 425 15.58 -11.18 13.72
N ASN A 426 16.04 -11.26 14.96
CA ASN A 426 17.39 -11.71 15.33
C ASN A 426 17.28 -13.15 15.79
N LEU A 427 17.79 -14.06 14.97
CA LEU A 427 17.66 -15.50 15.18
C LEU A 427 18.62 -16.05 16.23
N LYS A 428 19.60 -15.25 16.70
CA LYS A 428 20.61 -15.65 17.70
C LYS A 428 21.38 -16.93 17.34
N GLY A 429 21.52 -17.23 16.04
CA GLY A 429 22.12 -18.48 15.56
C GLY A 429 21.28 -19.73 15.83
N ALA A 430 20.03 -19.58 16.27
CA ALA A 430 19.12 -20.69 16.47
C ALA A 430 18.73 -21.34 15.14
N ASP A 431 18.62 -22.67 15.15
CA ASP A 431 18.03 -23.42 14.05
C ASP A 431 16.50 -23.37 14.18
N VAL A 432 15.92 -22.39 13.52
CA VAL A 432 14.48 -22.14 13.53
C VAL A 432 13.86 -22.51 12.19
N ASN A 433 12.62 -22.97 12.24
CA ASN A 433 11.81 -23.29 11.06
C ASN A 433 11.31 -22.00 10.41
N ILE A 434 12.08 -21.42 9.48
CA ILE A 434 11.66 -20.26 8.69
C ILE A 434 10.70 -20.77 7.61
N VAL A 435 9.46 -20.28 7.63
CA VAL A 435 8.37 -20.76 6.75
C VAL A 435 7.97 -19.72 5.70
N ALA A 436 8.34 -18.46 5.88
CA ALA A 436 8.23 -17.42 4.87
C ALA A 436 9.41 -16.45 4.96
N LYS A 437 9.84 -15.95 3.80
CA LYS A 437 10.90 -14.94 3.67
C LYS A 437 10.41 -13.75 2.87
N PHE A 438 10.94 -12.58 3.14
CA PHE A 438 10.83 -11.46 2.21
C PHE A 438 11.46 -11.84 0.87
N HIS A 439 10.81 -11.47 -0.24
CA HIS A 439 11.23 -11.85 -1.59
C HIS A 439 12.60 -11.30 -1.99
N TYR A 440 12.98 -10.16 -1.42
CA TYR A 440 14.29 -9.53 -1.58
C TYR A 440 15.02 -9.51 -0.25
N ASP A 441 16.34 -9.73 -0.27
CA ASP A 441 17.15 -9.72 0.93
C ASP A 441 17.47 -8.32 1.43
N ASP A 442 17.62 -7.37 0.48
CA ASP A 442 18.00 -5.99 0.76
C ASP A 442 16.79 -5.10 0.99
N TYR A 443 17.01 -3.99 1.70
CA TYR A 443 16.04 -2.93 1.90
C TYR A 443 15.71 -2.21 0.56
N PRO A 444 14.46 -1.80 0.30
CA PRO A 444 13.28 -1.88 1.16
C PRO A 444 12.50 -3.20 1.07
N GLY A 445 12.90 -4.15 0.25
CA GLY A 445 12.20 -5.41 0.05
C GLY A 445 12.21 -6.32 1.28
N ASN A 446 13.29 -6.28 2.10
CA ASN A 446 13.33 -6.75 3.49
C ASN A 446 13.23 -5.50 4.40
N PRO A 447 12.02 -5.04 4.75
CA PRO A 447 11.81 -3.70 5.31
C PRO A 447 12.35 -3.54 6.73
N ASN A 448 12.56 -4.63 7.44
CA ASN A 448 13.03 -4.60 8.82
C ASN A 448 14.50 -5.05 9.00
N GLY A 449 15.11 -5.61 7.95
CA GLY A 449 16.47 -6.14 8.01
C GLY A 449 16.58 -7.46 8.79
N SER A 450 15.52 -8.28 8.78
CA SER A 450 15.52 -9.61 9.43
C SER A 450 16.62 -10.52 8.91
N GLU A 451 17.26 -11.24 9.83
CA GLU A 451 18.24 -12.27 9.47
C GLU A 451 17.62 -13.32 8.54
N LYS A 452 18.38 -13.73 7.51
CA LYS A 452 17.93 -14.66 6.48
C LYS A 452 16.62 -14.23 5.79
N SER A 453 16.34 -12.92 5.80
CA SER A 453 15.10 -12.33 5.28
C SER A 453 13.81 -12.90 5.88
N ALA A 454 13.86 -13.42 7.10
CA ALA A 454 12.73 -14.09 7.73
C ALA A 454 11.54 -13.13 7.88
N ALA A 455 10.40 -13.51 7.31
CA ALA A 455 9.11 -12.84 7.47
C ALA A 455 8.21 -13.59 8.45
N ALA A 456 8.33 -14.92 8.50
CA ALA A 456 7.62 -15.78 9.43
C ALA A 456 8.44 -17.01 9.84
N ILE A 457 8.24 -17.44 11.09
CA ILE A 457 8.80 -18.66 11.64
C ILE A 457 7.69 -19.51 12.26
N ALA A 458 7.85 -20.83 12.23
CA ALA A 458 6.92 -21.77 12.85
C ALA A 458 7.61 -22.66 13.86
N SER A 459 6.83 -23.26 14.75
CA SER A 459 7.32 -24.29 15.67
C SER A 459 7.84 -25.53 14.91
N SER A 460 8.66 -26.31 15.57
CA SER A 460 9.22 -27.56 14.98
C SER A 460 8.14 -28.56 14.56
N ASP A 461 6.97 -28.54 15.20
CA ASP A 461 5.79 -29.35 14.84
C ASP A 461 4.82 -28.65 13.85
N GLY A 462 5.14 -27.44 13.39
CA GLY A 462 4.40 -26.68 12.38
C GLY A 462 3.09 -26.06 12.85
N ARG A 463 2.68 -26.23 14.11
CA ARG A 463 1.37 -25.81 14.62
C ARG A 463 1.30 -24.35 15.07
N HIS A 464 2.40 -23.75 15.44
CA HIS A 464 2.47 -22.41 16.00
C HIS A 464 3.24 -21.50 15.02
N LEU A 465 2.60 -20.45 14.54
CA LEU A 465 3.11 -19.55 13.51
C LEU A 465 3.26 -18.13 14.07
N ALA A 466 4.45 -17.56 13.92
CA ALA A 466 4.72 -16.15 14.20
C ALA A 466 5.14 -15.43 12.91
N ILE A 467 4.40 -14.41 12.54
CA ILE A 467 4.59 -13.66 11.29
C ILE A 467 4.58 -12.15 11.58
N MET A 468 5.57 -11.41 11.06
CA MET A 468 5.60 -9.96 11.24
C MET A 468 4.66 -9.18 10.31
N PRO A 469 4.59 -9.48 8.99
CA PRO A 469 3.60 -8.85 8.11
C PRO A 469 2.15 -9.20 8.49
N HIS A 470 1.24 -8.31 8.08
CA HIS A 470 -0.20 -8.39 8.37
C HIS A 470 -0.95 -9.17 7.29
N LEU A 471 -1.27 -10.43 7.54
CA LEU A 471 -2.02 -11.28 6.61
C LEU A 471 -3.54 -10.95 6.60
N GLU A 472 -4.05 -10.35 7.68
CA GLU A 472 -5.44 -9.94 7.83
C GLU A 472 -5.77 -8.64 7.08
N ARG A 473 -4.77 -7.94 6.57
CA ARG A 473 -4.87 -6.67 5.83
C ARG A 473 -4.42 -6.74 4.38
N SER A 474 -4.14 -7.94 3.86
CA SER A 474 -3.59 -8.15 2.52
C SER A 474 -4.61 -8.72 1.54
#